data_226107fa9152a0d9e87956050e9c110a
#
_entry.id   226107fa9152a0d9e87956050e9c110a
#
_cell.length_a   1.000
_cell.length_b   1.000
_cell.length_c   1.000
_cell.angle_alpha   90.00
_cell.angle_beta   90.00
_cell.angle_gamma   90.00
#
_symmetry.space_group_name_H-M   'P 1'
#
loop_
_entity.id
_entity.type
_entity.pdbx_description
1 polymer ?
#
loop_
_entity_poly.entity_id
_entity_poly.type
_entity_poly.pdbx_seq_one_letter_code
_entity_poly.pdbx_strand_id
1 'polypeptide(L)'
;MKIRQYKIALLVSALVSSIVTFPRMLKPSLNDFSLMLSHFVYMLILCYFFGLIAQWAVERKDKKTVYFSLFLLSSGIISVFYQQLVFLLYPKFSPLFSDIPIIEELSKRQLNVLMFFRGIVFSTFIYFIVFYLDLIGERQNAKLEIEALKKEKLEAQLNSLKQQISPHFLFNSLS
;
A
#
# COMPACT_ATOMS: atom_id res chain seq x y z
N MET A 1 -8.30 5.34 -12.70
CA MET A 1 -7.38 4.39 -12.04
C MET A 1 -6.30 5.08 -11.21
N LYS A 2 -5.50 6.01 -11.72
CA LYS A 2 -4.39 6.67 -10.97
C LYS A 2 -4.78 7.35 -9.65
N ILE A 3 -5.90 8.07 -9.57
CA ILE A 3 -6.33 8.77 -8.34
C ILE A 3 -6.60 7.79 -7.18
N ARG A 4 -7.11 6.60 -7.45
CA ARG A 4 -7.37 5.57 -6.45
C ARG A 4 -6.06 5.03 -5.86
N GLN A 5 -5.01 4.91 -6.67
CA GLN A 5 -3.70 4.41 -6.26
C GLN A 5 -3.02 5.35 -5.27
N TYR A 6 -3.01 6.67 -5.54
CA TYR A 6 -2.45 7.67 -4.62
C TYR A 6 -3.18 7.69 -3.27
N LYS A 7 -4.51 7.55 -3.28
CA LYS A 7 -5.30 7.48 -2.04
C LYS A 7 -4.95 6.25 -1.21
N ILE A 8 -4.77 5.08 -1.84
CA ILE A 8 -4.37 3.85 -1.15
C ILE A 8 -2.96 4.01 -0.57
N ALA A 9 -2.00 4.51 -1.34
CA ALA A 9 -0.64 4.74 -0.85
C ALA A 9 -0.64 5.68 0.36
N LEU A 10 -1.39 6.76 0.32
CA LEU A 10 -1.50 7.73 1.41
C LEU A 10 -2.15 7.11 2.66
N LEU A 11 -3.22 6.34 2.50
CA LEU A 11 -3.90 5.69 3.61
C LEU A 11 -3.01 4.64 4.28
N VAL A 12 -2.33 3.81 3.50
CA VAL A 12 -1.40 2.79 4.00
C VAL A 12 -0.21 3.47 4.70
N SER A 13 0.35 4.54 4.13
CA SER A 13 1.46 5.26 4.74
C SER A 13 1.06 5.91 6.07
N ALA A 14 -0.12 6.52 6.16
CA ALA A 14 -0.64 7.11 7.39
C ALA A 14 -0.84 6.04 8.49
N LEU A 15 -1.39 4.88 8.12
CA LEU A 15 -1.62 3.77 9.05
C LEU A 15 -0.28 3.21 9.57
N VAL A 16 0.67 2.92 8.69
CA VAL A 16 1.99 2.39 9.08
C VAL A 16 2.75 3.40 9.92
N SER A 17 2.75 4.68 9.55
CA SER A 17 3.39 5.75 10.32
C SER A 17 2.79 5.89 11.71
N SER A 18 1.47 5.80 11.84
CA SER A 18 0.78 5.85 13.15
C SER A 18 1.20 4.70 14.04
N ILE A 19 1.25 3.47 13.51
CA ILE A 19 1.67 2.27 14.26
C ILE A 19 3.13 2.41 14.73
N VAL A 20 4.01 2.91 13.88
CA VAL A 20 5.45 3.03 14.20
C VAL A 20 5.72 4.15 15.20
N THR A 21 4.96 5.24 15.16
CA THR A 21 5.14 6.37 16.09
C THR A 21 4.44 6.16 17.42
N PHE A 22 3.40 5.34 17.48
CA PHE A 22 2.60 5.09 18.69
C PHE A 22 3.43 4.67 19.92
N PRO A 23 4.39 3.71 19.85
CA PRO A 23 5.19 3.32 21.01
C PRO A 23 6.02 4.46 21.60
N ARG A 24 6.39 5.46 20.78
CA ARG A 24 7.12 6.65 21.23
C ARG A 24 6.22 7.61 22.00
N MET A 25 4.93 7.67 21.66
CA MET A 25 3.95 8.48 22.39
C MET A 25 3.76 8.00 23.83
N LEU A 26 4.07 6.75 24.12
CA LEU A 26 3.94 6.17 25.47
C LEU A 26 5.16 6.43 26.36
N LYS A 27 6.27 7.00 25.82
CA LYS A 27 7.46 7.33 26.63
C LYS A 27 7.31 8.69 27.30
N PRO A 28 7.42 8.74 28.65
CA PRO A 28 7.22 10.01 29.40
C PRO A 28 8.27 11.10 29.13
N SER A 29 9.44 10.74 28.55
CA SER A 29 10.53 11.67 28.23
C SER A 29 10.31 12.51 26.98
N LEU A 30 9.29 12.20 26.18
CA LEU A 30 8.99 12.93 24.94
C LEU A 30 7.93 14.00 25.19
N ASN A 31 8.24 14.97 26.07
CA ASN A 31 7.39 16.16 26.29
C ASN A 31 7.37 17.12 25.07
N ASP A 32 8.17 16.86 24.03
CA ASP A 32 8.18 17.69 22.83
C ASP A 32 7.25 17.14 21.75
N PHE A 33 6.02 17.61 21.75
CA PHE A 33 5.03 17.32 20.69
C PHE A 33 5.59 17.63 19.29
N SER A 34 6.44 18.64 19.15
CA SER A 34 7.08 19.00 17.88
C SER A 34 8.00 17.90 17.35
N LEU A 35 8.76 17.23 18.22
CA LEU A 35 9.63 16.11 17.86
C LEU A 35 8.83 14.87 17.43
N MET A 36 7.72 14.62 18.09
CA MET A 36 6.81 13.54 17.71
C MET A 36 6.17 13.78 16.35
N LEU A 37 5.65 14.99 16.14
CA LEU A 37 5.03 15.39 14.88
C LEU A 37 6.03 15.28 13.72
N SER A 38 7.25 15.76 13.93
CA SER A 38 8.29 15.69 12.92
C SER A 38 8.69 14.26 12.56
N HIS A 39 8.76 13.36 13.57
CA HIS A 39 9.02 11.93 13.30
C HIS A 39 7.87 11.28 12.54
N PHE A 40 6.62 11.60 12.90
CA PHE A 40 5.44 11.12 12.18
C PHE A 40 5.48 11.56 10.71
N VAL A 41 5.73 12.84 10.45
CA VAL A 41 5.85 13.38 9.07
C VAL A 41 7.00 12.71 8.32
N TYR A 42 8.16 12.52 8.97
CA TYR A 42 9.29 11.79 8.40
C TYR A 42 8.88 10.38 7.94
N MET A 43 8.25 9.60 8.83
CA MET A 43 7.82 8.25 8.51
C MET A 43 6.72 8.22 7.47
N LEU A 44 5.80 9.18 7.50
CA LEU A 44 4.71 9.28 6.53
C LEU A 44 5.23 9.50 5.11
N ILE A 45 6.19 10.40 4.92
CA ILE A 45 6.81 10.67 3.63
C ILE A 45 7.54 9.43 3.11
N LEU A 46 8.37 8.79 3.96
CA LEU A 46 9.11 7.59 3.58
C LEU A 46 8.18 6.45 3.18
N CYS A 47 7.17 6.16 4.00
CA CYS A 47 6.18 5.11 3.73
C CYS A 47 5.33 5.41 2.49
N TYR A 48 5.04 6.69 2.22
CA TYR A 48 4.33 7.09 1.02
C TYR A 48 5.13 6.77 -0.26
N PHE A 49 6.42 7.08 -0.28
CA PHE A 49 7.31 6.69 -1.39
C PHE A 49 7.37 5.18 -1.56
N PHE A 50 7.47 4.42 -0.47
CA PHE A 50 7.44 2.96 -0.53
C PHE A 50 6.11 2.45 -1.08
N GLY A 51 4.99 3.07 -0.70
CA GLY A 51 3.66 2.73 -1.22
C GLY A 51 3.54 2.94 -2.72
N LEU A 52 4.08 4.03 -3.26
CA LEU A 52 4.07 4.30 -4.70
C LEU A 52 4.92 3.28 -5.48
N ILE A 53 6.12 2.97 -4.98
CA ILE A 53 7.02 2.01 -5.65
C ILE A 53 6.44 0.58 -5.54
N ALA A 54 5.82 0.24 -4.39
CA ALA A 54 5.15 -1.05 -4.21
C ALA A 54 4.01 -1.25 -5.21
N GLN A 55 3.17 -0.23 -5.42
CA GLN A 55 2.10 -0.27 -6.42
C GLN A 55 2.65 -0.50 -7.83
N TRP A 56 3.70 0.23 -8.19
CA TRP A 56 4.36 0.05 -9.48
C TRP A 56 4.92 -1.38 -9.64
N ALA A 57 5.49 -1.96 -8.57
CA ALA A 57 6.03 -3.31 -8.59
C ALA A 57 4.93 -4.39 -8.69
N VAL A 58 3.79 -4.19 -7.99
CA VAL A 58 2.65 -5.12 -8.00
C VAL A 58 1.95 -5.15 -9.37
N GLU A 59 1.86 -4.03 -10.07
CA GLU A 59 1.26 -3.94 -11.41
C GLU A 59 2.01 -4.75 -12.47
N ARG A 60 3.30 -5.05 -12.25
CA ARG A 60 4.16 -5.80 -13.17
C ARG A 60 4.00 -7.32 -13.00
N LYS A 61 2.95 -7.89 -13.60
CA LYS A 61 2.57 -9.31 -13.42
C LYS A 61 3.59 -10.32 -14.00
N ASP A 62 4.32 -9.95 -15.06
CA ASP A 62 5.14 -10.88 -15.84
C ASP A 62 6.41 -11.37 -15.12
N LYS A 63 6.98 -10.56 -14.21
CA LYS A 63 8.24 -10.88 -13.50
C LYS A 63 8.16 -10.47 -12.01
N LYS A 64 7.13 -10.94 -11.32
CA LYS A 64 6.82 -10.55 -9.93
C LYS A 64 8.04 -10.65 -8.99
N THR A 65 8.76 -11.76 -9.04
CA THR A 65 9.92 -11.99 -8.15
C THR A 65 11.03 -10.98 -8.39
N VAL A 66 11.32 -10.66 -9.67
CA VAL A 66 12.37 -9.70 -10.02
C VAL A 66 12.00 -8.30 -9.54
N TYR A 67 10.77 -7.86 -9.81
CA TYR A 67 10.30 -6.54 -9.38
C TYR A 67 10.20 -6.43 -7.86
N PHE A 68 9.82 -7.50 -7.17
CA PHE A 68 9.84 -7.57 -5.71
C PHE A 68 11.27 -7.41 -5.15
N SER A 69 12.23 -8.15 -5.69
CA SER A 69 13.63 -8.04 -5.24
C SER A 69 14.22 -6.65 -5.51
N LEU A 70 13.95 -6.07 -6.68
CA LEU A 70 14.35 -4.70 -7.01
C LEU A 70 13.70 -3.68 -6.09
N PHE A 71 12.42 -3.88 -5.75
CA PHE A 71 11.71 -3.04 -4.79
C PHE A 71 12.38 -3.08 -3.40
N LEU A 72 12.71 -4.26 -2.88
CA LEU A 72 13.37 -4.41 -1.59
C LEU A 72 14.74 -3.72 -1.57
N LEU A 73 15.57 -3.92 -2.58
CA LEU A 73 16.89 -3.29 -2.68
C LEU A 73 16.77 -1.77 -2.78
N SER A 74 15.90 -1.28 -3.64
CA SER A 74 15.67 0.16 -3.80
C SER A 74 15.17 0.81 -2.52
N SER A 75 14.27 0.15 -1.78
CA SER A 75 13.73 0.68 -0.53
C SER A 75 14.78 0.78 0.58
N GLY A 76 15.70 -0.18 0.66
CA GLY A 76 16.85 -0.12 1.57
C GLY A 76 17.74 1.08 1.26
N ILE A 77 18.08 1.28 -0.01
CA ILE A 77 18.90 2.41 -0.48
C ILE A 77 18.20 3.75 -0.20
N ILE A 78 16.90 3.85 -0.54
CA ILE A 78 16.11 5.06 -0.32
C ILE A 78 16.04 5.39 1.17
N SER A 79 15.89 4.39 2.05
CA SER A 79 15.84 4.58 3.50
C SER A 79 17.14 5.21 4.03
N VAL A 80 18.31 4.74 3.57
CA VAL A 80 19.60 5.29 3.95
C VAL A 80 19.76 6.72 3.42
N PHE A 81 19.45 6.93 2.15
CA PHE A 81 19.58 8.24 1.50
C PHE A 81 18.67 9.29 2.13
N TYR A 82 17.42 8.91 2.38
CA TYR A 82 16.45 9.78 3.01
C TYR A 82 16.88 10.19 4.43
N GLN A 83 17.44 9.26 5.19
CA GLN A 83 17.99 9.56 6.50
C GLN A 83 19.16 10.56 6.44
N GLN A 84 20.11 10.35 5.53
CA GLN A 84 21.23 11.27 5.35
C GLN A 84 20.77 12.67 4.94
N LEU A 85 19.78 12.73 4.04
CA LEU A 85 19.18 13.99 3.61
C LEU A 85 18.52 14.73 4.79
N VAL A 86 17.77 14.02 5.62
CA VAL A 86 17.11 14.61 6.79
C VAL A 86 18.13 15.11 7.81
N PHE A 87 19.21 14.38 8.07
CA PHE A 87 20.27 14.85 8.95
C PHE A 87 21.02 16.08 8.41
N LEU A 88 21.16 16.18 7.10
CA LEU A 88 21.78 17.33 6.45
C LEU A 88 20.88 18.58 6.58
N LEU A 89 19.57 18.42 6.34
CA LEU A 89 18.61 19.54 6.36
C LEU A 89 18.20 19.95 7.78
N TYR A 90 18.22 19.00 8.70
CA TYR A 90 17.72 19.21 10.07
C TYR A 90 18.61 18.51 11.11
N PRO A 91 19.78 19.09 11.46
CA PRO A 91 20.71 18.49 12.44
C PRO A 91 20.08 18.20 13.81
N LYS A 92 19.04 18.96 14.19
CA LYS A 92 18.26 18.76 15.43
C LYS A 92 17.43 17.46 15.45
N PHE A 93 17.28 16.77 14.31
CA PHE A 93 16.62 15.46 14.23
C PHE A 93 17.47 14.31 14.78
N SER A 94 18.76 14.55 15.01
CA SER A 94 19.66 13.57 15.63
C SER A 94 19.12 13.03 16.97
N PRO A 95 18.53 13.84 17.88
CA PRO A 95 18.00 13.35 19.16
C PRO A 95 16.87 12.34 19.05
N LEU A 96 16.13 12.29 17.92
CA LEU A 96 15.06 11.31 17.72
C LEU A 96 15.54 9.86 17.68
N PHE A 97 16.82 9.66 17.42
CA PHE A 97 17.46 8.36 17.40
C PHE A 97 18.36 8.16 18.62
N SER A 98 18.78 9.23 19.30
CA SER A 98 19.66 9.20 20.47
C SER A 98 18.97 8.68 21.74
N ASP A 99 17.66 8.72 21.82
CA ASP A 99 16.91 8.14 22.94
C ASP A 99 17.01 6.59 23.04
N ILE A 100 17.63 5.95 22.06
CA ILE A 100 17.98 4.54 22.13
C ILE A 100 19.49 4.48 22.43
N PRO A 101 19.90 4.13 23.68
CA PRO A 101 21.31 4.15 24.09
C PRO A 101 22.25 3.37 23.15
N ILE A 102 21.71 2.32 22.50
CA ILE A 102 22.43 1.50 21.53
C ILE A 102 22.80 2.29 20.26
N ILE A 103 22.05 3.34 19.91
CA ILE A 103 22.27 4.11 18.67
C ILE A 103 23.36 5.18 18.84
N GLU A 104 23.53 5.72 20.04
CA GLU A 104 24.60 6.70 20.32
C GLU A 104 26.00 6.09 20.18
N GLU A 105 26.15 4.79 20.46
CA GLU A 105 27.43 4.06 20.35
C GLU A 105 27.72 3.56 18.93
N LEU A 106 26.74 3.64 18.01
CA LEU A 106 26.89 3.12 16.65
C LEU A 106 27.74 4.06 15.76
N SER A 107 28.73 3.48 15.10
CA SER A 107 29.45 4.20 14.03
C SER A 107 28.51 4.54 12.87
N LYS A 108 28.85 5.58 12.08
CA LYS A 108 28.05 5.96 10.88
C LYS A 108 27.78 4.78 9.94
N ARG A 109 28.73 3.85 9.83
CA ARG A 109 28.59 2.65 8.98
C ARG A 109 27.51 1.71 9.53
N GLN A 110 27.54 1.46 10.82
CA GLN A 110 26.55 0.60 11.50
C GLN A 110 25.14 1.21 11.43
N LEU A 111 25.05 2.53 11.60
CA LEU A 111 23.79 3.25 11.47
C LEU A 111 23.21 3.11 10.06
N ASN A 112 24.02 3.27 9.00
CA ASN A 112 23.56 3.10 7.63
C ASN A 112 23.06 1.66 7.36
N VAL A 113 23.75 0.65 7.88
CA VAL A 113 23.34 -0.75 7.76
C VAL A 113 21.99 -0.98 8.47
N LEU A 114 21.84 -0.45 9.67
CA LEU A 114 20.59 -0.55 10.43
C LEU A 114 19.43 0.11 9.67
N MET A 115 19.65 1.30 9.08
CA MET A 115 18.63 2.00 8.31
C MET A 115 18.28 1.29 7.00
N PHE A 116 19.25 0.64 6.38
CA PHE A 116 19.01 -0.19 5.20
C PHE A 116 18.09 -1.36 5.52
N PHE A 117 18.37 -2.13 6.58
CA PHE A 117 17.50 -3.23 7.00
C PHE A 117 16.11 -2.76 7.46
N ARG A 118 16.06 -1.63 8.17
CA ARG A 118 14.78 -1.00 8.54
C ARG A 118 13.94 -0.69 7.30
N GLY A 119 14.55 -0.11 6.25
CA GLY A 119 13.87 0.18 4.99
C GLY A 119 13.28 -1.08 4.35
N ILE A 120 14.04 -2.18 4.33
CA ILE A 120 13.58 -3.47 3.79
C ILE A 120 12.39 -4.01 4.59
N VAL A 121 12.45 -3.98 5.92
CA VAL A 121 11.37 -4.48 6.77
C VAL A 121 10.08 -3.71 6.53
N PHE A 122 10.11 -2.36 6.60
CA PHE A 122 8.92 -1.55 6.38
C PHE A 122 8.36 -1.67 4.96
N SER A 123 9.23 -1.69 3.96
CA SER A 123 8.80 -1.85 2.58
C SER A 123 8.15 -3.21 2.33
N THR A 124 8.64 -4.26 2.98
CA THR A 124 8.02 -5.60 2.90
C THR A 124 6.57 -5.57 3.41
N PHE A 125 6.33 -4.97 4.57
CA PHE A 125 4.97 -4.83 5.11
C PHE A 125 4.07 -4.03 4.16
N ILE A 126 4.56 -2.89 3.67
CA ILE A 126 3.80 -2.04 2.74
C ILE A 126 3.48 -2.79 1.44
N TYR A 127 4.46 -3.55 0.90
CA TYR A 127 4.25 -4.36 -0.30
C TYR A 127 3.14 -5.39 -0.10
N PHE A 128 3.16 -6.13 1.01
CA PHE A 128 2.11 -7.11 1.28
C PHE A 128 0.74 -6.48 1.44
N ILE A 129 0.64 -5.33 2.09
CA ILE A 129 -0.64 -4.60 2.20
C ILE A 129 -1.14 -4.18 0.82
N VAL A 130 -0.28 -3.58 0.00
CA VAL A 130 -0.63 -3.13 -1.35
C VAL A 130 -1.02 -4.32 -2.22
N PHE A 131 -0.24 -5.39 -2.19
CA PHE A 131 -0.52 -6.63 -2.92
C PHE A 131 -1.87 -7.26 -2.52
N TYR A 132 -2.16 -7.29 -1.23
CA TYR A 132 -3.43 -7.82 -0.73
C TYR A 132 -4.63 -6.97 -1.16
N LEU A 133 -4.50 -5.65 -1.13
CA LEU A 133 -5.53 -4.72 -1.60
C LEU A 133 -5.79 -4.86 -3.11
N ASP A 134 -4.73 -5.05 -3.90
CA ASP A 134 -4.85 -5.31 -5.33
C ASP A 134 -5.58 -6.63 -5.60
N LEU A 135 -5.23 -7.69 -4.88
CA LEU A 135 -5.89 -8.99 -4.97
C LEU A 135 -7.39 -8.92 -4.62
N ILE A 136 -7.76 -8.16 -3.58
CA ILE A 136 -9.17 -7.92 -3.24
C ILE A 136 -9.87 -7.20 -4.38
N GLY A 137 -9.24 -6.19 -4.95
CA GLY A 137 -9.78 -5.44 -6.08
C GLY A 137 -10.03 -6.33 -7.31
N GLU A 138 -9.08 -7.21 -7.66
CA GLU A 138 -9.25 -8.16 -8.76
C GLU A 138 -10.41 -9.14 -8.50
N ARG A 139 -10.51 -9.66 -7.27
CA ARG A 139 -11.62 -10.57 -6.89
C ARG A 139 -12.98 -9.89 -6.97
N GLN A 140 -13.07 -8.63 -6.56
CA GLN A 140 -14.33 -7.88 -6.65
C GLN A 140 -14.73 -7.63 -8.11
N ASN A 141 -13.77 -7.25 -8.97
CA ASN A 141 -14.03 -7.06 -10.40
C ASN A 141 -14.49 -8.37 -11.06
N ALA A 142 -13.83 -9.49 -10.78
CA ALA A 142 -14.23 -10.80 -11.29
C ALA A 142 -15.65 -11.20 -10.83
N LYS A 143 -16.03 -10.90 -9.59
CA LYS A 143 -17.39 -11.14 -9.10
C LYS A 143 -18.42 -10.32 -9.88
N LEU A 144 -18.16 -9.03 -10.09
CA LEU A 144 -19.06 -8.15 -10.85
C LEU A 144 -19.21 -8.62 -12.30
N GLU A 145 -18.15 -9.10 -12.93
CA GLU A 145 -18.17 -9.66 -14.28
C GLU A 145 -19.03 -10.93 -14.33
N ILE A 146 -18.85 -11.85 -13.37
CA ILE A 146 -19.68 -13.06 -13.26
C ILE A 146 -21.16 -12.72 -13.06
N GLU A 147 -21.48 -11.73 -12.24
CA GLU A 147 -22.86 -11.27 -12.02
C GLU A 147 -23.46 -10.67 -13.29
N ALA A 148 -22.69 -9.86 -14.03
CA ALA A 148 -23.14 -9.31 -15.32
C ALA A 148 -23.42 -10.40 -16.35
N LEU A 149 -22.52 -11.39 -16.48
CA LEU A 149 -22.72 -12.54 -17.38
C LEU A 149 -23.94 -13.39 -16.99
N LYS A 150 -24.17 -13.60 -15.70
CA LYS A 150 -25.39 -14.30 -15.21
C LYS A 150 -26.67 -13.57 -15.60
N LYS A 151 -26.67 -12.25 -15.45
CA LYS A 151 -27.81 -11.41 -15.83
C LYS A 151 -28.09 -11.49 -17.33
N GLU A 152 -27.04 -11.35 -18.15
CA GLU A 152 -27.14 -11.45 -19.61
C GLU A 152 -27.68 -12.83 -20.03
N LYS A 153 -27.18 -13.92 -19.41
CA LYS A 153 -27.68 -15.26 -19.64
C LYS A 153 -29.16 -15.42 -19.31
N LEU A 154 -29.61 -14.86 -18.17
CA LEU A 154 -31.02 -14.91 -17.78
C LEU A 154 -31.90 -14.11 -18.74
N GLU A 155 -31.47 -12.95 -19.19
CA GLU A 155 -32.16 -12.14 -20.19
C GLU A 155 -32.27 -12.89 -21.54
N ALA A 156 -31.20 -13.54 -21.97
CA ALA A 156 -31.21 -14.35 -23.19
C ALA A 156 -32.18 -15.56 -23.08
N GLN A 157 -32.17 -16.25 -21.93
CA GLN A 157 -33.09 -17.34 -21.68
C GLN A 157 -34.57 -16.88 -21.69
N LEU A 158 -34.86 -15.73 -21.05
CA LEU A 158 -36.18 -15.15 -21.01
C LEU A 158 -36.67 -14.73 -22.40
N ASN A 159 -35.77 -14.16 -23.23
CA ASN A 159 -36.07 -13.79 -24.60
C ASN A 159 -36.33 -15.04 -25.47
N SER A 160 -35.52 -16.11 -25.28
CA SER A 160 -35.76 -17.38 -25.96
C SER A 160 -37.11 -17.99 -25.59
N LEU A 161 -37.44 -18.00 -24.30
CA LEU A 161 -38.80 -18.44 -23.84
C LEU A 161 -39.94 -17.61 -24.43
N LYS A 162 -39.78 -16.28 -24.49
CA LYS A 162 -40.78 -15.38 -25.12
C LYS A 162 -40.96 -15.69 -26.61
N GLN A 163 -39.89 -16.04 -27.31
CA GLN A 163 -39.93 -16.42 -28.74
C GLN A 163 -40.62 -17.80 -28.94
N GLN A 164 -40.48 -18.73 -27.99
CA GLN A 164 -41.15 -20.04 -28.06
C GLN A 164 -42.65 -19.95 -27.81
N ILE A 165 -43.12 -18.93 -27.10
CA ILE A 165 -44.57 -18.61 -26.99
C ILE A 165 -44.95 -17.92 -28.31
N SER A 166 -45.28 -18.74 -29.30
CA SER A 166 -45.66 -18.25 -30.63
C SER A 166 -46.79 -17.22 -30.48
N PRO A 167 -46.63 -15.98 -31.01
CA PRO A 167 -47.73 -14.99 -31.00
C PRO A 167 -48.99 -15.53 -31.65
N HIS A 168 -48.84 -16.43 -32.61
CA HIS A 168 -49.94 -17.11 -33.30
C HIS A 168 -50.79 -18.00 -32.38
N PHE A 169 -50.15 -18.63 -31.36
CA PHE A 169 -50.88 -19.43 -30.39
C PHE A 169 -51.78 -18.56 -29.45
N LEU A 170 -51.27 -17.40 -29.05
CA LEU A 170 -52.01 -16.44 -28.23
C LEU A 170 -53.19 -15.84 -28.99
N PHE A 171 -53.04 -15.54 -30.26
CA PHE A 171 -54.14 -15.02 -31.10
C PHE A 171 -55.23 -16.07 -31.38
N ASN A 172 -54.82 -17.35 -31.58
CA ASN A 172 -55.77 -18.42 -31.83
C ASN A 172 -56.50 -18.93 -30.57
N SER A 173 -56.02 -18.64 -29.38
CA SER A 173 -56.69 -19.02 -28.14
C SER A 173 -57.66 -17.96 -27.61
N LEU A 174 -57.65 -16.75 -28.22
CA LEU A 174 -58.51 -15.61 -27.85
C LEU A 174 -59.61 -15.33 -28.90
N SER A 175 -59.65 -16.04 -30.00
CA SER A 175 -60.71 -16.02 -30.99
C SER A 175 -61.60 -17.26 -30.86
#